data_07f7b7e422bd9de7e9e0b250719d7115
#
_entry.id   07f7b7e422bd9de7e9e0b250719d7115
#
_cell.length_a   1.000
_cell.length_b   1.000
_cell.length_c   1.000
_cell.angle_alpha   90.00
_cell.angle_beta   90.00
_cell.angle_gamma   90.00
#
_symmetry.space_group_name_H-M   'P 1'
#
loop_
_entity.id
_entity.type
_entity.pdbx_description
1 polymer ?
#
loop_
_entity_poly.entity_id
_entity_poly.type
_entity_poly.pdbx_seq_one_letter_code
_entity_poly.pdbx_strand_id
1 'polypeptide(L)'
;MKKMITIFTIVLLVAMTVPAMAASVINKDGCYKGIKLCGRVKVVEHFADIKVKVVDSFPDLKVKVVEYFPDDIGEWKFVESGEDFTVQFVENFPDIKIKYVNSFPGVK
;
A
#
# COMPACT_ATOMS: atom_id res chain seq x y z
N MET A 1 9.97 22.79 39.32
CA MET A 1 9.58 22.60 39.01
C MET A 1 9.35 22.19 38.51
N LYS A 2 9.21 21.93 38.39
CA LYS A 2 8.85 21.51 38.01
C LYS A 2 8.12 21.28 37.48
N LYS A 3 7.73 21.09 37.33
CA LYS A 3 6.96 20.78 36.83
C LYS A 3 6.55 20.86 35.87
N MET A 4 6.39 20.94 35.47
CA MET A 4 5.93 20.89 34.58
C MET A 4 6.21 20.39 33.68
N ILE A 5 6.54 20.02 33.54
CA ILE A 5 6.86 19.44 32.74
C ILE A 5 6.36 18.55 32.36
N THR A 6 6.14 18.09 32.82
CA THR A 6 5.56 17.14 32.57
C THR A 6 4.61 17.21 31.86
N ILE A 7 4.13 17.50 31.97
CA ILE A 7 3.15 17.52 31.29
C ILE A 7 3.22 17.61 30.01
N PHE A 8 3.54 18.03 29.56
CA PHE A 8 3.48 18.07 28.28
C PHE A 8 3.82 17.01 27.68
N THR A 9 4.27 16.48 28.20
CA THR A 9 4.70 15.50 27.69
C THR A 9 3.78 14.69 27.43
N ILE A 10 3.17 14.46 28.08
CA ILE A 10 2.24 13.66 27.88
C ILE A 10 1.49 13.89 26.90
N VAL A 11 1.18 14.67 26.83
CA VAL A 11 0.37 14.90 25.92
C VAL A 11 0.71 14.55 24.73
N LEU A 12 1.56 14.66 24.45
CA LEU A 12 1.80 14.43 23.24
C LEU A 12 1.59 13.23 22.88
N LEU A 13 1.75 12.59 23.43
CA LEU A 13 1.65 11.45 23.00
C LEU A 13 0.48 11.11 22.70
N VAL A 14 -0.18 11.31 23.12
CA VAL A 14 -1.34 10.94 22.93
C VAL A 14 -1.77 11.22 21.72
N ALA A 15 -1.54 12.08 21.38
CA ALA A 15 -2.07 12.34 20.25
C ALA A 15 -1.80 11.44 19.30
N MET A 16 -0.97 11.08 19.18
CA MET A 16 -0.72 10.38 18.20
C MET A 16 -1.29 9.28 18.09
N THR A 17 -1.73 9.02 18.72
CA THR A 17 -2.23 7.95 18.59
C THR A 17 -3.17 7.82 17.78
N VAL A 18 -3.53 8.01 17.56
CA VAL A 18 -4.40 7.77 16.91
C VAL A 18 -4.66 7.77 15.88
N PRO A 19 -4.84 7.92 15.64
CA PRO A 19 -5.43 7.92 14.68
C PRO A 19 -5.17 7.22 13.70
N ALA A 20 -4.81 7.35 13.51
CA ALA A 20 -4.52 6.91 12.48
C ALA A 20 -4.75 5.70 12.18
N MET A 21 -5.01 5.15 12.79
CA MET A 21 -5.13 4.00 12.58
C MET A 21 -6.04 3.58 11.73
N ALA A 22 -6.83 4.00 11.61
CA ALA A 22 -7.87 3.50 10.85
C ALA A 22 -7.73 3.74 9.40
N ALA A 23 -7.03 4.68 9.00
CA ALA A 23 -6.99 5.02 7.60
C ALA A 23 -6.21 4.02 6.79
N SER A 24 -6.72 3.66 5.64
CA SER A 24 -5.98 2.86 4.71
C SER A 24 -4.93 3.72 4.04
N VAL A 25 -3.79 3.13 3.68
CA VAL A 25 -2.76 3.87 2.97
C VAL A 25 -3.17 4.09 1.51
N ILE A 26 -4.16 3.36 1.02
CA ILE A 26 -4.66 3.54 -0.33
C ILE A 26 -5.94 4.35 -0.23
N ASN A 27 -6.04 5.42 -1.01
CA ASN A 27 -7.23 6.26 -0.91
C ASN A 27 -8.41 5.60 -1.61
N LYS A 28 -9.58 6.22 -1.52
CA LYS A 28 -10.78 5.59 -2.02
C LYS A 28 -10.81 5.50 -3.53
N ASP A 29 -9.96 6.23 -4.21
CA ASP A 29 -9.87 6.14 -5.66
C ASP A 29 -8.95 5.03 -6.10
N GLY A 30 -8.35 4.30 -5.16
CA GLY A 30 -7.45 3.21 -5.50
C GLY A 30 -6.06 3.64 -5.83
N CYS A 31 -5.61 4.77 -5.28
CA CYS A 31 -4.27 5.27 -5.55
C CYS A 31 -3.43 5.28 -4.29
N TYR A 32 -2.13 5.06 -4.46
CA TYR A 32 -1.17 5.19 -3.38
C TYR A 32 -0.24 6.31 -3.78
N LYS A 33 -0.29 7.41 -3.04
CA LYS A 33 0.55 8.58 -3.30
C LYS A 33 0.52 8.98 -4.77
N GLY A 34 -0.68 9.01 -5.33
CA GLY A 34 -0.86 9.44 -6.71
C GLY A 34 -0.68 8.37 -7.76
N ILE A 35 -0.29 7.17 -7.36
CA ILE A 35 -0.12 6.07 -8.31
C ILE A 35 -1.40 5.25 -8.34
N LYS A 36 -2.02 5.18 -9.50
CA LYS A 36 -3.23 4.38 -9.65
C LYS A 36 -2.84 2.91 -9.65
N LEU A 37 -3.47 2.12 -8.80
CA LEU A 37 -3.02 0.75 -8.56
C LEU A 37 -3.65 -0.25 -9.51
N CYS A 38 -3.48 -0.01 -10.79
CA CYS A 38 -3.83 -0.97 -11.83
C CYS A 38 -2.89 -0.71 -12.99
N GLY A 39 -2.76 -1.69 -13.86
CA GLY A 39 -1.97 -1.49 -15.04
C GLY A 39 -0.79 -2.44 -15.13
N ARG A 40 0.23 -2.01 -15.83
CA ARG A 40 1.41 -2.83 -16.06
C ARG A 40 2.41 -2.58 -14.97
N VAL A 41 2.89 -3.65 -14.37
CA VAL A 41 3.72 -3.60 -13.18
C VAL A 41 5.02 -4.34 -13.44
N LYS A 42 6.11 -3.71 -13.11
CA LYS A 42 7.42 -4.35 -13.24
C LYS A 42 7.99 -4.59 -11.85
N VAL A 43 8.50 -5.78 -11.61
CA VAL A 43 9.12 -6.12 -10.34
C VAL A 43 10.59 -5.74 -10.40
N VAL A 44 11.06 -4.97 -9.43
CA VAL A 44 12.45 -4.55 -9.37
C VAL A 44 12.99 -4.85 -7.99
N GLU A 45 14.30 -4.81 -7.84
CA GLU A 45 14.92 -5.09 -6.56
C GLU A 45 15.37 -3.83 -5.85
N HIS A 46 15.39 -2.69 -6.53
CA HIS A 46 15.83 -1.45 -5.94
C HIS A 46 15.04 -0.31 -6.55
N PHE A 47 14.82 0.70 -5.77
CA PHE A 47 14.22 1.95 -6.24
C PHE A 47 12.84 1.75 -6.85
N ALA A 48 12.05 0.88 -6.22
CA ALA A 48 10.67 0.68 -6.68
C ALA A 48 9.81 1.86 -6.28
N ASP A 49 8.75 2.07 -7.05
CA ASP A 49 7.77 3.07 -6.67
C ASP A 49 7.03 2.66 -5.41
N ILE A 50 6.78 1.38 -5.23
CA ILE A 50 6.00 0.87 -4.10
C ILE A 50 6.64 -0.41 -3.60
N LYS A 51 6.78 -0.52 -2.28
CA LYS A 51 7.21 -1.78 -1.66
C LYS A 51 5.97 -2.52 -1.21
N VAL A 52 5.84 -3.78 -1.62
CA VAL A 52 4.65 -4.56 -1.32
C VAL A 52 4.99 -5.82 -0.57
N LYS A 53 4.08 -6.24 0.28
CA LYS A 53 4.20 -7.51 0.98
C LYS A 53 2.95 -8.31 0.70
N VAL A 54 3.12 -9.59 0.35
CA VAL A 54 1.99 -10.48 0.10
C VAL A 54 1.52 -11.04 1.43
N VAL A 55 0.26 -10.92 1.72
CA VAL A 55 -0.32 -11.40 2.97
C VAL A 55 -1.56 -12.23 2.68
N ASP A 56 -1.99 -13.00 3.68
CA ASP A 56 -3.20 -13.80 3.56
C ASP A 56 -4.42 -13.12 4.17
N SER A 57 -4.19 -12.16 5.04
CA SER A 57 -5.27 -11.51 5.77
C SER A 57 -5.06 -10.03 5.83
N PHE A 58 -6.14 -9.29 5.81
CA PHE A 58 -6.14 -7.85 6.00
C PHE A 58 -5.21 -7.12 5.02
N PRO A 59 -5.35 -7.38 3.72
CA PRO A 59 -4.55 -6.66 2.74
C PRO A 59 -5.07 -5.23 2.57
N ASP A 60 -4.19 -4.36 2.09
CA ASP A 60 -4.62 -3.04 1.69
C ASP A 60 -5.22 -3.08 0.30
N LEU A 61 -4.78 -4.02 -0.53
CA LEU A 61 -5.24 -4.13 -1.89
C LEU A 61 -5.34 -5.60 -2.27
N LYS A 62 -6.44 -5.98 -2.91
CA LYS A 62 -6.57 -7.32 -3.48
C LYS A 62 -6.14 -7.23 -4.93
N VAL A 63 -5.22 -8.09 -5.32
CA VAL A 63 -4.60 -8.03 -6.64
C VAL A 63 -4.98 -9.25 -7.45
N LYS A 64 -5.52 -9.03 -8.64
CA LYS A 64 -5.77 -10.08 -9.59
C LYS A 64 -4.78 -9.91 -10.72
N VAL A 65 -3.99 -10.94 -10.98
CA VAL A 65 -3.02 -10.91 -12.05
C VAL A 65 -3.76 -11.23 -13.35
N VAL A 66 -3.64 -10.35 -14.33
CA VAL A 66 -4.32 -10.52 -15.61
C VAL A 66 -3.30 -10.48 -16.72
N GLU A 67 -3.70 -10.97 -17.89
CA GLU A 67 -2.83 -10.95 -19.04
C GLU A 67 -3.23 -9.88 -20.04
N TYR A 68 -4.43 -9.35 -19.91
CA TYR A 68 -4.93 -8.36 -20.85
C TYR A 68 -5.77 -7.34 -20.09
N PHE A 69 -5.68 -6.10 -20.54
CA PHE A 69 -6.59 -5.05 -20.07
C PHE A 69 -6.66 -4.88 -18.55
N PRO A 70 -5.53 -4.56 -17.92
CA PRO A 70 -5.54 -4.33 -16.47
C PRO A 70 -6.09 -2.94 -16.16
N ASP A 71 -7.39 -2.76 -16.37
CA ASP A 71 -8.00 -1.44 -16.29
C ASP A 71 -8.60 -1.09 -14.94
N ASP A 72 -8.98 -2.09 -14.16
CA ASP A 72 -9.62 -1.84 -12.87
C ASP A 72 -8.62 -1.91 -11.74
N ILE A 73 -8.88 -1.15 -10.68
CA ILE A 73 -7.99 -1.13 -9.53
C ILE A 73 -7.78 -2.55 -9.03
N GLY A 74 -6.51 -2.90 -8.83
CA GLY A 74 -6.15 -4.23 -8.38
C GLY A 74 -5.85 -5.19 -9.51
N GLU A 75 -6.12 -4.83 -10.76
CA GLU A 75 -5.74 -5.70 -11.88
C GLU A 75 -4.34 -5.33 -12.33
N TRP A 76 -3.42 -6.26 -12.17
CA TRP A 76 -2.01 -6.03 -12.47
C TRP A 76 -1.56 -7.00 -13.56
N LYS A 77 -0.85 -6.47 -14.53
CA LYS A 77 -0.20 -7.30 -15.54
C LYS A 77 1.30 -7.12 -15.34
N PHE A 78 2.01 -8.20 -15.06
CA PHE A 78 3.45 -8.10 -14.84
C PHE A 78 4.18 -8.05 -16.17
N VAL A 79 5.08 -7.10 -16.33
CA VAL A 79 5.78 -6.88 -17.58
C VAL A 79 7.26 -6.68 -17.31
N GLU A 80 8.06 -6.80 -18.37
CA GLU A 80 9.49 -6.56 -18.28
C GLU A 80 9.83 -5.12 -18.65
N SER A 81 8.98 -4.49 -19.44
CA SER A 81 9.20 -3.11 -19.82
C SER A 81 7.86 -2.50 -20.20
N GLY A 82 7.82 -1.20 -20.27
CA GLY A 82 6.58 -0.53 -20.59
C GLY A 82 5.64 -0.45 -19.41
N GLU A 83 6.19 -0.51 -18.20
CA GLU A 83 5.36 -0.55 -17.00
C GLU A 83 4.74 0.80 -16.68
N ASP A 84 3.66 0.76 -15.93
CA ASP A 84 3.03 1.96 -15.39
C ASP A 84 3.63 2.32 -14.04
N PHE A 85 4.06 1.33 -13.25
CA PHE A 85 4.79 1.58 -12.03
C PHE A 85 5.58 0.32 -11.65
N THR A 86 6.48 0.46 -10.68
CA THR A 86 7.34 -0.64 -10.26
C THR A 86 7.04 -1.02 -8.82
N VAL A 87 7.25 -2.30 -8.51
CA VAL A 87 7.07 -2.79 -7.14
C VAL A 87 8.28 -3.61 -6.74
N GLN A 88 8.53 -3.64 -5.43
CA GLN A 88 9.56 -4.48 -4.85
C GLN A 88 8.88 -5.30 -3.77
N PHE A 89 9.06 -6.61 -3.78
CA PHE A 89 8.48 -7.46 -2.74
C PHE A 89 9.38 -7.45 -1.53
N VAL A 90 8.83 -7.17 -0.36
CA VAL A 90 9.60 -7.10 0.88
C VAL A 90 8.88 -7.87 1.96
N GLU A 91 9.63 -8.24 3.01
CA GLU A 91 9.04 -8.90 4.17
C GLU A 91 8.75 -7.91 5.28
N ASN A 92 9.50 -6.82 5.32
CA ASN A 92 9.36 -5.84 6.40
C ASN A 92 9.17 -4.46 5.84
N PHE A 93 8.39 -3.68 6.53
CA PHE A 93 8.18 -2.27 6.22
C PHE A 93 7.67 -2.05 4.80
N PRO A 94 6.60 -2.77 4.39
CA PRO A 94 6.04 -2.52 3.07
C PRO A 94 5.28 -1.19 3.05
N ASP A 95 5.13 -0.65 1.86
CA ASP A 95 4.27 0.51 1.69
C ASP A 95 2.81 0.08 1.68
N ILE A 96 2.50 -1.05 1.05
CA ILE A 96 1.16 -1.61 1.06
C ILE A 96 1.25 -3.12 1.19
N LYS A 97 0.16 -3.71 1.66
CA LYS A 97 0.05 -5.17 1.76
C LYS A 97 -0.95 -5.62 0.71
N ILE A 98 -0.60 -6.65 -0.03
CA ILE A 98 -1.47 -7.13 -1.10
C ILE A 98 -1.83 -8.59 -0.86
N LYS A 99 -2.97 -9.00 -1.41
CA LYS A 99 -3.37 -10.40 -1.39
C LYS A 99 -3.81 -10.75 -2.80
N TYR A 100 -3.30 -11.85 -3.33
CA TYR A 100 -3.70 -12.28 -4.66
C TYR A 100 -5.08 -12.92 -4.60
N VAL A 101 -5.94 -12.56 -5.54
CA VAL A 101 -7.30 -13.09 -5.61
C VAL A 101 -7.60 -13.48 -7.04
N ASN A 102 -8.64 -14.31 -7.21
CA ASN A 102 -9.08 -14.71 -8.53
C ASN A 102 -10.26 -13.88 -9.02
N SER A 103 -10.90 -13.14 -8.12
CA SER A 103 -12.02 -12.30 -8.52
C SER A 103 -12.15 -11.18 -7.50
N PHE A 104 -12.82 -10.14 -7.93
CA PHE A 104 -13.11 -8.96 -7.10
C PHE A 104 -11.85 -8.32 -6.55
N PRO A 105 -10.91 -7.92 -7.43
CA PRO A 105 -9.74 -7.20 -6.97
C PRO A 105 -10.12 -5.79 -6.54
N GLY A 106 -9.17 -5.13 -5.88
CA GLY A 106 -9.38 -3.75 -5.53
C GLY A 106 -9.21 -3.48 -4.07
N VAL A 107 -9.52 -2.26 -3.69
CA VAL A 107 -9.45 -1.83 -2.31
C VAL A 107 -10.65 -2.44 -1.61
N LYS A 108 -10.35 -3.12 -0.46
CA LYS A 108 -11.35 -3.82 0.18
C LYS A 108 -12.61 -3.22 0.40
#